data_654fbe535dc2c20b1d42e0a40e266a9d
#
_entry.id   654fbe535dc2c20b1d42e0a40e266a9d
#
_cell.length_a   1.000
_cell.length_b   1.000
_cell.length_c   1.000
_cell.angle_alpha   90.00
_cell.angle_beta   90.00
_cell.angle_gamma   90.00
#
_symmetry.space_group_name_H-M   'P 1'
#
loop_
_entity.id
_entity.type
_entity.pdbx_description
1 polymer ?
#
loop_
_entity_poly.entity_id
_entity_poly.type
_entity_poly.pdbx_seq_one_letter_code
_entity_poly.pdbx_strand_id
1 'polypeptide(L)'
;ASGGTTYQWSPDSTLSNAFIAAPNAFPTLSATYQVIVSNANNCSDTTQVTVTVNPSPAVDAGLDQTICTGDTVQLGASGGLFYLWTPADSLSATTTADPFAWPTDSTQYIVTGTDANGCSSSDTVNVFVNPLPAVDAGPASSICLGDTAQLDASGANSYNWSPSGSLSNAVISNPLAFPTVNTTYTVVATDTNGCVNTDSVVVTINSLPTASVSNDTTICVGDTASLVASGGTTYQWSPDSTLSNAFIAAPNAFPTLSATYQVIISDPNGCNDTAEVSVTIQDLPTINAGVDQTICVNDTTQLNASGGVTYVWTPANSLSATNIANPFAWPADSSSYVVTGADAIGCVFSDTVNVFVNPLPVADAGVDAWIC
;
A
#
# COMPACT_ATOMS: atom_id res chain seq x y z
N ALA A 1 40.39 -79.65 21.45
CA ALA A 1 41.21 -80.85 21.15
C ALA A 1 40.53 -82.09 21.69
N SER A 2 40.94 -83.26 21.20
CA SER A 2 40.43 -84.58 21.63
C SER A 2 41.58 -85.62 21.53
N GLY A 3 41.37 -86.84 22.01
CA GLY A 3 42.32 -87.95 21.83
C GLY A 3 43.20 -88.27 23.04
N GLY A 4 43.08 -87.58 24.16
CA GLY A 4 43.85 -87.83 25.40
C GLY A 4 43.08 -87.59 26.67
N THR A 5 43.75 -87.76 27.79
CA THR A 5 43.18 -87.57 29.17
C THR A 5 43.62 -86.25 29.81
N THR A 6 44.75 -85.67 29.34
CA THR A 6 45.25 -84.36 29.76
C THR A 6 45.59 -83.51 28.59
N TYR A 7 45.50 -82.20 28.73
CA TYR A 7 45.72 -81.17 27.72
C TYR A 7 46.61 -80.08 28.30
N GLN A 8 47.49 -79.53 27.50
CA GLN A 8 48.30 -78.35 27.81
C GLN A 8 48.44 -77.49 26.60
N TRP A 9 47.81 -76.30 26.64
CA TRP A 9 47.85 -75.30 25.54
C TRP A 9 48.91 -74.23 25.77
N SER A 10 49.50 -73.78 24.69
CA SER A 10 50.47 -72.66 24.69
C SER A 10 50.29 -71.78 23.46
N PRO A 11 50.38 -70.49 23.52
CA PRO A 11 50.48 -69.66 24.75
C PRO A 11 49.18 -69.75 25.59
N ASP A 12 49.24 -69.59 26.92
CA ASP A 12 48.13 -69.72 27.85
C ASP A 12 47.48 -68.43 28.26
N SER A 13 48.21 -67.32 28.11
CA SER A 13 47.82 -65.97 28.59
C SER A 13 46.52 -65.42 28.04
N THR A 14 46.05 -65.93 26.88
CA THR A 14 44.81 -65.53 26.18
C THR A 14 43.79 -66.68 26.09
N LEU A 15 43.92 -67.68 26.97
CA LEU A 15 42.99 -68.80 27.11
C LEU A 15 42.24 -68.78 28.44
N SER A 16 40.98 -69.21 28.43
CA SER A 16 40.19 -69.33 29.64
C SER A 16 40.75 -70.33 30.67
N ASN A 17 41.37 -71.44 30.14
CA ASN A 17 42.08 -72.47 30.90
C ASN A 17 42.95 -73.28 29.95
N ALA A 18 44.27 -73.30 30.12
CA ALA A 18 45.20 -74.02 29.23
C ALA A 18 45.18 -75.52 29.41
N PHE A 19 44.51 -76.07 30.43
CA PHE A 19 44.55 -77.48 30.81
C PHE A 19 43.25 -78.27 30.49
N ILE A 20 42.33 -77.67 29.75
CA ILE A 20 41.08 -78.36 29.35
C ILE A 20 41.04 -78.65 27.85
N ALA A 21 40.25 -79.61 27.44
CA ALA A 21 40.13 -80.05 26.06
C ALA A 21 39.64 -78.91 25.08
N ALA A 22 38.80 -78.00 25.57
CA ALA A 22 38.15 -76.94 24.77
C ALA A 22 38.19 -75.59 25.53
N PRO A 23 39.35 -74.92 25.61
CA PRO A 23 39.43 -73.55 26.13
C PRO A 23 38.77 -72.53 25.19
N ASN A 24 38.25 -71.46 25.73
CA ASN A 24 37.94 -70.25 24.97
C ASN A 24 39.23 -69.44 24.79
N ALA A 25 39.48 -68.94 23.57
CA ALA A 25 40.64 -68.08 23.25
C ALA A 25 40.17 -66.64 23.07
N PHE A 26 40.93 -65.65 23.64
CA PHE A 26 40.68 -64.22 23.55
C PHE A 26 41.91 -63.45 23.05
N PRO A 27 42.47 -63.79 21.90
CA PRO A 27 43.65 -63.11 21.42
C PRO A 27 43.25 -61.73 20.85
N THR A 28 44.10 -60.72 21.07
CA THR A 28 43.94 -59.36 20.48
C THR A 28 44.63 -59.24 19.13
N LEU A 29 45.48 -60.18 18.80
CA LEU A 29 46.15 -60.37 17.48
C LEU A 29 46.04 -61.83 17.09
N SER A 30 46.11 -62.11 15.81
CA SER A 30 46.14 -63.47 15.29
C SER A 30 47.23 -64.30 16.01
N ALA A 31 46.85 -65.45 16.52
CA ALA A 31 47.72 -66.28 17.31
C ALA A 31 47.57 -67.78 16.97
N THR A 32 48.66 -68.46 16.98
CA THR A 32 48.68 -69.93 16.83
C THR A 32 48.88 -70.58 18.18
N TYR A 33 47.89 -71.41 18.55
CA TYR A 33 47.91 -72.15 19.79
C TYR A 33 48.34 -73.60 19.51
N GLN A 34 49.34 -74.08 20.27
CA GLN A 34 49.76 -75.46 20.24
C GLN A 34 49.15 -76.19 21.48
N VAL A 35 48.65 -77.38 21.26
CA VAL A 35 48.22 -78.25 22.37
C VAL A 35 49.04 -79.54 22.41
N ILE A 36 49.48 -79.84 23.59
CA ILE A 36 50.07 -81.15 23.92
C ILE A 36 48.94 -81.98 24.53
N VAL A 37 48.64 -83.11 23.92
CA VAL A 37 47.62 -84.06 24.41
C VAL A 37 48.30 -85.33 24.89
N SER A 38 48.02 -85.72 26.14
CA SER A 38 48.66 -86.96 26.72
C SER A 38 47.58 -87.95 27.11
N ASN A 39 47.91 -89.22 26.91
CA ASN A 39 47.02 -90.35 27.37
C ASN A 39 47.42 -90.84 28.81
N ALA A 40 46.66 -91.79 29.30
CA ALA A 40 46.90 -92.36 30.63
C ALA A 40 48.24 -93.08 30.81
N ASN A 41 48.94 -93.40 29.70
CA ASN A 41 50.29 -93.98 29.67
C ASN A 41 51.45 -92.99 29.56
N ASN A 42 51.09 -91.65 29.65
CA ASN A 42 52.01 -90.50 29.48
C ASN A 42 52.61 -90.41 28.04
N CYS A 43 52.04 -91.05 27.05
CA CYS A 43 52.37 -90.77 25.64
C CYS A 43 51.65 -89.51 25.19
N SER A 44 52.40 -88.59 24.58
CA SER A 44 51.89 -87.28 24.19
C SER A 44 52.07 -87.04 22.69
N ASP A 45 51.14 -86.32 22.12
CA ASP A 45 51.20 -85.81 20.72
C ASP A 45 50.87 -84.34 20.74
N THR A 46 51.24 -83.59 19.68
CA THR A 46 51.08 -82.15 19.57
C THR A 46 50.39 -81.78 18.28
N THR A 47 49.49 -80.82 18.37
CA THR A 47 48.83 -80.22 17.21
C THR A 47 48.66 -78.72 17.41
N GLN A 48 48.34 -78.02 16.37
CA GLN A 48 48.17 -76.53 16.39
C GLN A 48 46.82 -76.12 15.80
N VAL A 49 46.34 -75.01 16.30
CA VAL A 49 45.16 -74.30 15.73
C VAL A 49 45.49 -72.80 15.69
N THR A 50 45.21 -72.15 14.59
CA THR A 50 45.36 -70.71 14.43
C THR A 50 44.00 -70.05 14.62
N VAL A 51 43.96 -69.07 15.50
CA VAL A 51 42.82 -68.15 15.68
C VAL A 51 43.23 -66.83 14.97
N THR A 52 42.56 -66.54 13.89
CA THR A 52 42.78 -65.29 13.13
C THR A 52 41.88 -64.17 13.70
N VAL A 53 42.49 -63.09 14.12
CA VAL A 53 41.79 -61.87 14.56
C VAL A 53 41.80 -60.90 13.38
N ASN A 54 40.62 -60.64 12.81
CA ASN A 54 40.47 -59.64 11.79
C ASN A 54 40.34 -58.26 12.43
N PRO A 55 40.96 -57.23 11.95
CA PRO A 55 40.77 -55.87 12.43
C PRO A 55 39.31 -55.44 12.17
N SER A 56 38.74 -54.64 13.07
CA SER A 56 37.43 -53.99 12.79
C SER A 56 37.54 -53.02 11.61
N PRO A 57 36.54 -52.92 10.78
CA PRO A 57 36.51 -51.94 9.70
C PRO A 57 36.66 -50.52 10.22
N ALA A 58 37.36 -49.65 9.48
CA ALA A 58 37.46 -48.22 9.79
C ALA A 58 36.25 -47.50 9.17
N VAL A 59 35.09 -47.57 9.86
CA VAL A 59 33.86 -46.93 9.41
C VAL A 59 33.96 -45.43 9.66
N ASP A 60 33.53 -44.64 8.66
CA ASP A 60 33.49 -43.18 8.67
C ASP A 60 32.11 -42.74 8.20
N ALA A 61 31.38 -41.96 9.00
CA ALA A 61 30.05 -41.41 8.74
C ALA A 61 30.05 -40.09 7.95
N GLY A 62 31.25 -39.58 7.61
CA GLY A 62 31.42 -38.29 6.98
C GLY A 62 31.35 -37.11 7.96
N LEU A 63 31.34 -35.89 7.40
CA LEU A 63 31.31 -34.64 8.17
C LEU A 63 29.90 -34.30 8.61
N ASP A 64 29.81 -33.63 9.76
CA ASP A 64 28.57 -33.00 10.23
C ASP A 64 27.96 -32.08 9.18
N GLN A 65 26.65 -32.08 9.08
CA GLN A 65 25.86 -31.31 8.11
C GLN A 65 24.99 -30.28 8.82
N THR A 66 24.67 -29.19 8.11
CA THR A 66 23.71 -28.17 8.58
C THR A 66 22.69 -27.91 7.47
N ILE A 67 21.41 -28.00 7.80
CA ILE A 67 20.30 -27.78 6.90
C ILE A 67 19.28 -26.85 7.53
N CYS A 68 18.33 -26.33 6.72
CA CYS A 68 17.15 -25.66 7.24
C CYS A 68 15.99 -26.64 7.41
N THR A 69 15.05 -26.31 8.28
CA THR A 69 13.80 -27.09 8.44
C THR A 69 13.14 -27.32 7.09
N GLY A 70 12.90 -28.61 6.76
CA GLY A 70 12.31 -29.04 5.49
C GLY A 70 13.30 -29.37 4.37
N ASP A 71 14.57 -29.08 4.56
CA ASP A 71 15.61 -29.44 3.60
C ASP A 71 15.99 -30.92 3.72
N THR A 72 16.72 -31.38 2.71
CA THR A 72 17.25 -32.76 2.62
C THR A 72 18.74 -32.70 2.38
N VAL A 73 19.49 -33.54 3.08
CA VAL A 73 20.93 -33.69 2.90
C VAL A 73 21.29 -35.15 2.64
N GLN A 74 22.30 -35.40 1.84
CA GLN A 74 22.83 -36.72 1.60
C GLN A 74 23.93 -37.04 2.64
N LEU A 75 23.76 -38.12 3.40
CA LEU A 75 24.80 -38.69 4.26
C LEU A 75 25.72 -39.59 3.40
N GLY A 76 26.91 -39.88 3.90
CA GLY A 76 27.83 -40.72 3.19
C GLY A 76 28.72 -41.52 4.17
N ALA A 77 28.60 -42.86 4.17
CA ALA A 77 29.46 -43.74 4.96
C ALA A 77 30.48 -44.47 4.09
N SER A 78 31.64 -44.74 4.70
CA SER A 78 32.71 -45.52 4.07
C SER A 78 33.27 -46.53 5.05
N GLY A 79 34.19 -47.41 4.57
CA GLY A 79 34.92 -48.39 5.40
C GLY A 79 34.18 -49.68 5.73
N GLY A 80 32.91 -49.87 5.38
CA GLY A 80 32.12 -51.08 5.53
C GLY A 80 31.76 -51.75 4.20
N LEU A 81 31.28 -52.98 4.24
CA LEU A 81 30.64 -53.67 3.11
C LEU A 81 29.11 -53.62 3.23
N PHE A 82 28.59 -53.73 4.43
CA PHE A 82 27.20 -53.56 4.79
C PHE A 82 27.08 -52.44 5.80
N TYR A 83 25.97 -51.66 5.75
CA TYR A 83 25.74 -50.53 6.61
C TYR A 83 24.37 -50.66 7.31
N LEU A 84 24.29 -50.10 8.52
CA LEU A 84 23.05 -49.92 9.23
C LEU A 84 23.06 -48.56 9.93
N TRP A 85 22.17 -47.67 9.53
CA TRP A 85 21.99 -46.35 10.11
C TRP A 85 20.89 -46.36 11.16
N THR A 86 21.13 -45.63 12.27
CA THR A 86 20.17 -45.39 13.36
C THR A 86 20.26 -43.93 13.82
N PRO A 87 19.15 -43.26 14.16
CA PRO A 87 17.76 -43.72 14.04
C PRO A 87 17.31 -43.90 12.59
N ALA A 88 16.27 -44.66 12.37
CA ALA A 88 15.72 -44.94 11.04
C ALA A 88 14.84 -43.78 10.53
N ASP A 89 14.36 -42.94 11.47
CA ASP A 89 13.44 -41.85 11.15
C ASP A 89 14.10 -40.79 10.28
N SER A 90 13.35 -40.28 9.31
CA SER A 90 13.80 -39.23 8.37
C SER A 90 15.02 -39.64 7.53
N LEU A 91 15.14 -40.92 7.19
CA LEU A 91 16.11 -41.46 6.24
C LEU A 91 15.43 -42.13 5.05
N SER A 92 15.99 -41.95 3.86
CA SER A 92 15.51 -42.64 2.64
C SER A 92 15.72 -44.15 2.71
N ALA A 93 16.78 -44.61 3.37
CA ALA A 93 17.10 -45.99 3.62
C ALA A 93 18.07 -46.10 4.80
N THR A 94 18.03 -47.23 5.54
CA THR A 94 18.91 -47.48 6.67
C THR A 94 20.11 -48.36 6.32
N THR A 95 20.13 -48.98 5.13
CA THR A 95 21.10 -50.04 4.78
C THR A 95 21.99 -49.66 3.57
N THR A 96 21.88 -48.43 3.07
CA THR A 96 22.78 -47.90 2.02
C THR A 96 23.94 -47.11 2.62
N ALA A 97 25.04 -46.97 1.88
CA ALA A 97 26.14 -46.14 2.32
C ALA A 97 25.78 -44.64 2.35
N ASP A 98 24.91 -44.21 1.45
CA ASP A 98 24.64 -42.80 1.10
C ASP A 98 23.13 -42.46 1.13
N PRO A 99 22.43 -42.63 2.30
CA PRO A 99 21.03 -42.25 2.39
C PRO A 99 20.83 -40.75 2.38
N PHE A 100 19.64 -40.29 1.96
CA PHE A 100 19.16 -38.94 2.19
C PHE A 100 18.54 -38.86 3.59
N ALA A 101 18.79 -37.74 4.29
CA ALA A 101 18.25 -37.42 5.59
C ALA A 101 17.48 -36.09 5.55
N TRP A 102 16.30 -36.01 6.24
CA TRP A 102 15.46 -34.80 6.35
C TRP A 102 14.84 -34.67 7.75
N PRO A 103 15.68 -34.68 8.81
CA PRO A 103 15.17 -34.58 10.19
C PRO A 103 14.50 -33.21 10.43
N THR A 104 13.47 -33.19 11.27
CA THR A 104 12.78 -31.96 11.71
C THR A 104 13.54 -31.22 12.80
N ASP A 105 14.36 -31.94 13.56
CA ASP A 105 15.18 -31.44 14.67
C ASP A 105 16.61 -31.93 14.49
N SER A 106 17.56 -31.20 15.07
CA SER A 106 18.97 -31.60 15.02
C SER A 106 19.15 -33.04 15.55
N THR A 107 19.63 -33.91 14.69
CA THR A 107 19.66 -35.35 14.91
C THR A 107 21.07 -35.88 14.70
N GLN A 108 21.52 -36.73 15.62
CA GLN A 108 22.72 -37.52 15.48
C GLN A 108 22.36 -38.88 14.86
N TYR A 109 22.97 -39.19 13.73
CA TYR A 109 22.90 -40.51 13.09
C TYR A 109 24.15 -41.31 13.38
N ILE A 110 23.96 -42.59 13.68
CA ILE A 110 25.03 -43.58 13.93
C ILE A 110 24.99 -44.56 12.77
N VAL A 111 26.12 -44.72 12.11
CA VAL A 111 26.28 -45.81 11.11
C VAL A 111 27.11 -46.93 11.68
N THR A 112 26.58 -48.15 11.60
CA THR A 112 27.37 -49.38 11.86
C THR A 112 27.74 -50.00 10.53
N GLY A 113 29.01 -50.10 10.26
CA GLY A 113 29.55 -50.77 9.07
C GLY A 113 30.09 -52.16 9.42
N THR A 114 29.80 -53.15 8.58
CA THR A 114 30.25 -54.51 8.76
C THR A 114 31.11 -54.95 7.53
N ASP A 115 32.24 -55.61 7.77
CA ASP A 115 33.13 -56.14 6.74
C ASP A 115 32.69 -57.53 6.23
N ALA A 116 33.46 -58.09 5.30
CA ALA A 116 33.22 -59.45 4.74
C ALA A 116 33.43 -60.57 5.78
N ASN A 117 34.14 -60.30 6.84
CA ASN A 117 34.43 -61.27 7.91
C ASN A 117 33.37 -61.23 9.04
N GLY A 118 32.43 -60.27 8.95
CA GLY A 118 31.40 -60.03 9.97
C GLY A 118 31.87 -59.16 11.16
N CYS A 119 33.06 -58.54 11.05
CA CYS A 119 33.55 -57.57 12.04
C CYS A 119 32.82 -56.23 11.80
N SER A 120 32.43 -55.57 12.87
CA SER A 120 31.71 -54.28 12.79
C SER A 120 32.35 -53.16 13.61
N SER A 121 32.15 -51.94 13.16
CA SER A 121 32.47 -50.71 13.86
C SER A 121 31.43 -49.67 13.57
N SER A 122 31.35 -48.63 14.38
CA SER A 122 30.38 -47.56 14.21
C SER A 122 31.03 -46.20 14.27
N ASP A 123 30.45 -45.27 13.54
CA ASP A 123 30.80 -43.83 13.56
C ASP A 123 29.52 -42.98 13.57
N THR A 124 29.63 -41.69 13.87
CA THR A 124 28.50 -40.77 14.03
C THR A 124 28.64 -39.54 13.19
N VAL A 125 27.48 -39.05 12.67
CA VAL A 125 27.37 -37.76 11.98
C VAL A 125 26.20 -37.00 12.58
N ASN A 126 26.36 -35.67 12.81
CA ASN A 126 25.30 -34.81 13.24
C ASN A 126 24.71 -34.07 12.05
N VAL A 127 23.38 -34.04 11.98
CA VAL A 127 22.63 -33.14 11.08
C VAL A 127 22.01 -32.07 11.94
N PHE A 128 22.56 -30.84 11.89
CA PHE A 128 22.04 -29.68 12.59
C PHE A 128 20.92 -29.07 11.76
N VAL A 129 19.76 -28.83 12.37
CA VAL A 129 18.59 -28.24 11.71
C VAL A 129 18.37 -26.84 12.25
N ASN A 130 18.48 -25.84 11.39
CA ASN A 130 18.14 -24.46 11.70
C ASN A 130 16.65 -24.22 11.42
N PRO A 131 15.92 -23.52 12.29
CA PRO A 131 14.56 -23.12 12.02
C PRO A 131 14.50 -22.12 10.85
N LEU A 132 13.39 -22.09 10.11
CA LEU A 132 13.14 -21.04 9.14
C LEU A 132 12.96 -19.69 9.84
N PRO A 133 13.38 -18.57 9.24
CA PRO A 133 13.14 -17.24 9.77
C PRO A 133 11.64 -16.96 9.92
N ALA A 134 11.23 -16.31 11.00
CA ALA A 134 9.87 -15.85 11.22
C ALA A 134 9.63 -14.53 10.43
N VAL A 135 9.51 -14.63 9.12
CA VAL A 135 9.32 -13.48 8.22
C VAL A 135 7.93 -12.90 8.43
N ASP A 136 7.86 -11.58 8.59
CA ASP A 136 6.64 -10.79 8.66
C ASP A 136 6.76 -9.65 7.63
N ALA A 137 5.84 -9.58 6.68
CA ALA A 137 5.78 -8.54 5.64
C ALA A 137 5.11 -7.23 6.11
N GLY A 138 4.67 -7.19 7.37
CA GLY A 138 3.95 -6.07 7.95
C GLY A 138 2.46 -6.03 7.61
N PRO A 139 1.73 -5.02 8.12
CA PRO A 139 0.30 -4.92 7.96
C PRO A 139 -0.11 -4.48 6.55
N ALA A 140 -1.24 -4.98 6.08
CA ALA A 140 -1.88 -4.48 4.86
C ALA A 140 -2.22 -2.98 4.98
N SER A 141 -2.09 -2.27 3.88
CA SER A 141 -2.37 -0.83 3.80
C SER A 141 -3.34 -0.50 2.67
N SER A 142 -3.98 0.67 2.80
CA SER A 142 -4.86 1.22 1.79
C SER A 142 -4.46 2.67 1.52
N ILE A 143 -4.21 3.01 0.27
CA ILE A 143 -3.74 4.33 -0.16
C ILE A 143 -4.58 4.84 -1.33
N CYS A 144 -4.53 6.13 -1.59
CA CYS A 144 -5.14 6.71 -2.78
C CYS A 144 -4.27 6.50 -4.02
N LEU A 145 -4.89 6.46 -5.18
CA LEU A 145 -4.16 6.39 -6.44
C LEU A 145 -3.18 7.57 -6.57
N GLY A 146 -1.90 7.25 -6.73
CA GLY A 146 -0.81 8.22 -6.81
C GLY A 146 -0.04 8.41 -5.50
N ASP A 147 -0.55 7.92 -4.38
CA ASP A 147 0.16 7.93 -3.10
C ASP A 147 1.17 6.79 -2.98
N THR A 148 1.91 6.80 -1.87
CA THR A 148 2.89 5.77 -1.54
C THR A 148 2.56 5.08 -0.22
N ALA A 149 2.78 3.76 -0.15
CA ALA A 149 2.71 2.97 1.07
C ALA A 149 4.12 2.62 1.56
N GLN A 150 4.35 2.69 2.86
CA GLN A 150 5.55 2.14 3.47
C GLN A 150 5.33 0.65 3.74
N LEU A 151 6.16 -0.22 3.16
CA LEU A 151 6.25 -1.61 3.56
C LEU A 151 7.29 -1.76 4.67
N ASP A 152 7.16 -2.76 5.52
CA ASP A 152 8.07 -2.96 6.66
C ASP A 152 8.19 -4.44 7.00
N ALA A 153 9.15 -5.13 6.38
CA ALA A 153 9.44 -6.53 6.67
C ALA A 153 10.41 -6.71 7.82
N SER A 154 10.18 -7.77 8.59
CA SER A 154 11.03 -8.14 9.71
C SER A 154 11.28 -9.65 9.78
N GLY A 155 12.12 -10.09 10.74
CA GLY A 155 12.35 -11.50 11.07
C GLY A 155 13.50 -12.16 10.31
N ALA A 156 14.27 -11.45 9.48
CA ALA A 156 15.41 -11.99 8.74
C ALA A 156 16.56 -10.99 8.59
N ASN A 157 17.63 -11.38 7.88
CA ASN A 157 18.84 -10.57 7.70
C ASN A 157 18.89 -9.87 6.32
N SER A 158 18.28 -10.46 5.31
CA SER A 158 18.19 -9.90 3.97
C SER A 158 16.79 -10.15 3.37
N TYR A 159 16.37 -9.28 2.46
CA TYR A 159 15.03 -9.24 1.92
C TYR A 159 15.07 -9.09 0.40
N ASN A 160 14.08 -9.67 -0.28
CA ASN A 160 13.86 -9.49 -1.70
C ASN A 160 12.35 -9.50 -2.00
N TRP A 161 11.83 -8.34 -2.39
CA TRP A 161 10.42 -8.10 -2.65
C TRP A 161 10.04 -8.31 -4.12
N SER A 162 8.84 -8.83 -4.33
CA SER A 162 8.23 -8.99 -5.66
C SER A 162 6.73 -8.67 -5.60
N PRO A 163 6.17 -7.99 -6.62
CA PRO A 163 6.82 -7.39 -7.80
C PRO A 163 7.67 -6.16 -7.44
N SER A 164 8.81 -5.97 -8.12
CA SER A 164 9.77 -4.89 -7.81
C SER A 164 9.49 -3.58 -8.56
N GLY A 165 8.71 -3.61 -9.64
CA GLY A 165 8.54 -2.48 -10.56
C GLY A 165 7.85 -1.24 -9.96
N SER A 166 7.16 -1.39 -8.83
CA SER A 166 6.49 -0.31 -8.10
C SER A 166 7.07 -0.14 -6.68
N LEU A 167 8.35 -0.44 -6.49
CA LEU A 167 9.07 -0.26 -5.23
C LEU A 167 10.26 0.68 -5.39
N SER A 168 10.54 1.46 -4.36
CA SER A 168 11.72 2.33 -4.31
C SER A 168 13.02 1.52 -4.33
N ASN A 169 13.04 0.37 -3.66
CA ASN A 169 14.14 -0.59 -3.63
C ASN A 169 13.62 -1.95 -3.15
N ALA A 170 13.76 -2.99 -3.97
CA ALA A 170 13.21 -4.31 -3.67
C ALA A 170 14.06 -5.15 -2.68
N VAL A 171 15.28 -4.70 -2.33
CA VAL A 171 16.22 -5.51 -1.51
C VAL A 171 16.45 -4.95 -0.10
N ILE A 172 15.61 -4.01 0.35
CA ILE A 172 15.63 -3.49 1.72
C ILE A 172 14.40 -3.97 2.50
N SER A 173 14.47 -3.93 3.83
CA SER A 173 13.34 -4.34 4.69
C SER A 173 12.11 -3.45 4.54
N ASN A 174 12.32 -2.16 4.28
CA ASN A 174 11.29 -1.13 4.36
C ASN A 174 11.20 -0.24 3.10
N PRO A 175 10.88 -0.80 1.91
CA PRO A 175 10.72 -0.02 0.70
C PRO A 175 9.43 0.81 0.72
N LEU A 176 9.43 1.94 -0.02
CA LEU A 176 8.21 2.63 -0.42
C LEU A 176 7.61 1.91 -1.64
N ALA A 177 6.31 1.64 -1.58
CA ALA A 177 5.51 1.08 -2.66
C ALA A 177 4.60 2.15 -3.26
N PHE A 178 4.51 2.21 -4.60
CA PHE A 178 3.70 3.15 -5.39
C PHE A 178 2.91 2.43 -6.49
N PRO A 179 2.10 1.42 -6.12
CA PRO A 179 1.31 0.68 -7.10
C PRO A 179 0.17 1.51 -7.67
N THR A 180 -0.22 1.25 -8.91
CA THR A 180 -1.38 1.89 -9.58
C THR A 180 -2.64 1.04 -9.54
N VAL A 181 -2.55 -0.21 -9.07
CA VAL A 181 -3.64 -1.16 -8.86
C VAL A 181 -3.41 -1.93 -7.57
N ASN A 182 -4.45 -2.57 -7.04
CA ASN A 182 -4.32 -3.46 -5.88
C ASN A 182 -3.20 -4.47 -6.14
N THR A 183 -2.19 -4.46 -5.27
CA THR A 183 -0.98 -5.25 -5.46
C THR A 183 -0.64 -6.01 -4.19
N THR A 184 -0.39 -7.30 -4.35
CA THR A 184 0.20 -8.14 -3.30
C THR A 184 1.71 -8.17 -3.49
N TYR A 185 2.44 -7.71 -2.49
CA TYR A 185 3.89 -7.80 -2.44
C TYR A 185 4.29 -8.99 -1.60
N THR A 186 5.12 -9.87 -2.16
CA THR A 186 5.70 -11.01 -1.44
C THR A 186 7.16 -10.71 -1.16
N VAL A 187 7.59 -10.90 0.07
CA VAL A 187 8.98 -10.82 0.48
C VAL A 187 9.56 -12.22 0.65
N VAL A 188 10.67 -12.47 0.02
CA VAL A 188 11.56 -13.62 0.27
C VAL A 188 12.67 -13.11 1.18
N ALA A 189 12.80 -13.69 2.36
CA ALA A 189 13.77 -13.23 3.35
C ALA A 189 14.69 -14.36 3.80
N THR A 190 15.97 -14.06 4.00
CA THR A 190 17.02 -15.00 4.35
C THR A 190 17.66 -14.60 5.66
N ASP A 191 17.85 -15.55 6.57
CA ASP A 191 18.53 -15.36 7.84
C ASP A 191 20.06 -15.48 7.73
N THR A 192 20.76 -15.39 8.86
CA THR A 192 22.22 -15.53 8.95
C THR A 192 22.73 -16.94 8.68
N ASN A 193 21.87 -17.96 8.76
CA ASN A 193 22.19 -19.36 8.50
C ASN A 193 21.96 -19.74 7.03
N GLY A 194 21.42 -18.82 6.22
CA GLY A 194 21.02 -19.06 4.83
C GLY A 194 19.63 -19.67 4.68
N CYS A 195 18.85 -19.81 5.76
CA CYS A 195 17.49 -20.31 5.70
C CYS A 195 16.55 -19.25 5.16
N VAL A 196 15.64 -19.69 4.27
CA VAL A 196 14.75 -18.81 3.51
C VAL A 196 13.30 -19.07 3.89
N ASN A 197 12.54 -17.99 4.08
CA ASN A 197 11.09 -18.05 4.23
C ASN A 197 10.43 -16.86 3.53
N THR A 198 9.11 -16.89 3.38
CA THR A 198 8.34 -15.89 2.64
C THR A 198 7.11 -15.45 3.43
N ASP A 199 6.75 -14.18 3.23
CA ASP A 199 5.45 -13.65 3.64
C ASP A 199 4.96 -12.63 2.62
N SER A 200 3.71 -12.17 2.73
CA SER A 200 3.12 -11.25 1.77
C SER A 200 2.19 -10.23 2.41
N VAL A 201 2.17 -9.03 1.83
CA VAL A 201 1.32 -7.92 2.25
C VAL A 201 0.56 -7.35 1.06
N VAL A 202 -0.69 -6.93 1.29
CA VAL A 202 -1.54 -6.31 0.26
C VAL A 202 -1.55 -4.80 0.44
N VAL A 203 -1.30 -4.07 -0.67
CA VAL A 203 -1.56 -2.64 -0.78
C VAL A 203 -2.80 -2.45 -1.66
N THR A 204 -3.86 -1.91 -1.07
CA THR A 204 -5.13 -1.61 -1.75
C THR A 204 -5.10 -0.18 -2.27
N ILE A 205 -5.53 0.02 -3.53
CA ILE A 205 -5.63 1.34 -4.15
C ILE A 205 -7.09 1.80 -4.17
N ASN A 206 -7.34 2.95 -3.55
CA ASN A 206 -8.61 3.66 -3.66
C ASN A 206 -8.53 4.63 -4.84
N SER A 207 -9.55 4.62 -5.69
CA SER A 207 -9.66 5.62 -6.77
C SER A 207 -9.88 7.01 -6.18
N LEU A 208 -9.38 8.05 -6.86
CA LEU A 208 -9.74 9.43 -6.51
C LEU A 208 -11.21 9.68 -6.80
N PRO A 209 -11.89 10.53 -6.02
CA PRO A 209 -13.22 11.03 -6.36
C PRO A 209 -13.16 11.80 -7.69
N THR A 210 -14.27 11.87 -8.42
CA THR A 210 -14.36 12.69 -9.63
C THR A 210 -14.95 14.05 -9.26
N ALA A 211 -14.08 15.02 -9.00
CA ALA A 211 -14.50 16.38 -8.64
C ALA A 211 -15.23 17.06 -9.80
N SER A 212 -16.39 17.63 -9.53
CA SER A 212 -17.16 18.43 -10.48
C SER A 212 -17.76 19.64 -9.79
N VAL A 213 -17.79 20.79 -10.50
CA VAL A 213 -18.36 22.06 -10.03
C VAL A 213 -19.33 22.65 -11.06
N SER A 214 -20.18 23.59 -10.62
CA SER A 214 -20.99 24.42 -11.50
C SER A 214 -20.13 25.17 -12.52
N ASN A 215 -20.76 25.62 -13.65
CA ASN A 215 -20.07 26.43 -14.63
C ASN A 215 -19.69 27.81 -14.06
N ASP A 216 -18.67 28.43 -14.67
CA ASP A 216 -18.34 29.84 -14.45
C ASP A 216 -19.57 30.72 -14.63
N THR A 217 -19.69 31.75 -13.80
CA THR A 217 -20.84 32.65 -13.81
C THR A 217 -20.41 34.11 -13.69
N THR A 218 -21.27 35.00 -14.23
CA THR A 218 -21.12 36.46 -14.06
C THR A 218 -22.31 36.99 -13.26
N ILE A 219 -22.03 37.77 -12.25
CA ILE A 219 -23.04 38.43 -11.41
C ILE A 219 -22.78 39.92 -11.31
N CYS A 220 -23.77 40.69 -10.94
CA CYS A 220 -23.63 42.11 -10.69
C CYS A 220 -22.95 42.36 -9.33
N VAL A 221 -22.22 43.47 -9.20
CA VAL A 221 -21.66 43.88 -7.91
C VAL A 221 -22.74 43.93 -6.85
N GLY A 222 -22.50 43.21 -5.74
CA GLY A 222 -23.48 43.10 -4.61
C GLY A 222 -24.45 41.93 -4.70
N ASP A 223 -24.47 41.20 -5.82
CA ASP A 223 -25.27 39.99 -5.96
C ASP A 223 -24.56 38.75 -5.38
N THR A 224 -25.27 37.64 -5.37
CA THR A 224 -24.81 36.36 -4.82
C THR A 224 -24.83 35.28 -5.92
N ALA A 225 -23.74 34.52 -6.05
CA ALA A 225 -23.66 33.35 -6.92
C ALA A 225 -23.88 32.07 -6.11
N SER A 226 -24.67 31.12 -6.61
CA SER A 226 -24.81 29.80 -6.05
C SER A 226 -23.77 28.87 -6.69
N LEU A 227 -22.83 28.38 -5.91
CA LEU A 227 -21.86 27.39 -6.33
C LEU A 227 -22.37 25.99 -6.00
N VAL A 228 -22.02 25.01 -6.83
CA VAL A 228 -22.39 23.60 -6.60
C VAL A 228 -21.20 22.74 -6.91
N ALA A 229 -20.84 21.85 -5.97
CA ALA A 229 -19.83 20.81 -6.15
C ALA A 229 -20.42 19.42 -5.95
N SER A 230 -19.86 18.42 -6.62
CA SER A 230 -20.25 17.03 -6.50
C SER A 230 -19.07 16.09 -6.76
N GLY A 231 -19.23 14.80 -6.38
CA GLY A 231 -18.21 13.76 -6.64
C GLY A 231 -17.61 13.14 -5.38
N GLY A 232 -17.91 13.65 -4.18
CA GLY A 232 -17.44 13.11 -2.91
C GLY A 232 -18.42 13.28 -1.77
N THR A 233 -17.96 13.11 -0.55
CA THR A 233 -18.76 13.16 0.69
C THR A 233 -18.47 14.38 1.54
N THR A 234 -17.28 14.95 1.44
CA THR A 234 -16.89 16.20 2.14
C THR A 234 -16.30 17.20 1.17
N TYR A 235 -16.45 18.47 1.49
CA TYR A 235 -16.10 19.61 0.65
C TYR A 235 -15.33 20.63 1.46
N GLN A 236 -14.33 21.25 0.86
CA GLN A 236 -13.59 22.37 1.44
C GLN A 236 -13.28 23.39 0.34
N TRP A 237 -13.98 24.53 0.38
CA TRP A 237 -13.84 25.59 -0.57
C TRP A 237 -12.81 26.65 -0.11
N SER A 238 -12.12 27.27 -1.06
CA SER A 238 -11.19 28.38 -0.86
C SER A 238 -11.28 29.37 -2.03
N PRO A 239 -11.23 30.69 -1.77
CA PRO A 239 -11.23 31.34 -0.47
C PRO A 239 -12.58 31.20 0.26
N ASP A 240 -12.57 31.17 1.58
CA ASP A 240 -13.76 30.94 2.41
C ASP A 240 -14.46 32.25 2.85
N SER A 241 -13.74 33.39 2.89
CA SER A 241 -14.18 34.65 3.46
C SER A 241 -15.39 35.27 2.77
N THR A 242 -15.68 34.86 1.53
CA THR A 242 -16.83 35.34 0.73
C THR A 242 -17.84 34.24 0.44
N LEU A 243 -17.86 33.17 1.26
CA LEU A 243 -18.80 32.07 1.15
C LEU A 243 -19.71 32.01 2.37
N SER A 244 -20.94 31.55 2.15
CA SER A 244 -21.89 31.30 3.23
C SER A 244 -21.43 30.18 4.17
N ASN A 245 -20.78 29.16 3.64
CA ASN A 245 -20.14 28.06 4.35
C ASN A 245 -19.19 27.33 3.40
N ALA A 246 -17.90 27.26 3.75
CA ALA A 246 -16.87 26.64 2.91
C ALA A 246 -16.90 25.09 2.94
N PHE A 247 -17.68 24.48 3.83
CA PHE A 247 -17.67 23.03 4.08
C PHE A 247 -18.92 22.28 3.58
N ILE A 248 -19.70 22.90 2.71
CA ILE A 248 -20.90 22.27 2.12
C ILE A 248 -20.77 22.16 0.59
N ALA A 249 -21.53 21.23 0.02
CA ALA A 249 -21.53 21.00 -1.42
C ALA A 249 -22.01 22.20 -2.25
N ALA A 250 -22.91 23.02 -1.69
CA ALA A 250 -23.56 24.11 -2.41
C ALA A 250 -23.56 25.42 -1.57
N PRO A 251 -22.42 26.11 -1.44
CA PRO A 251 -22.36 27.42 -0.80
C PRO A 251 -22.86 28.53 -1.72
N ASN A 252 -23.33 29.61 -1.12
CA ASN A 252 -23.51 30.88 -1.80
C ASN A 252 -22.21 31.69 -1.68
N ALA A 253 -21.78 32.28 -2.81
CA ALA A 253 -20.65 33.20 -2.88
C ALA A 253 -21.11 34.65 -3.07
N PHE A 254 -20.50 35.58 -2.35
CA PHE A 254 -20.78 37.03 -2.38
C PHE A 254 -19.48 37.83 -2.52
N PRO A 255 -18.72 37.59 -3.59
CA PRO A 255 -17.45 38.29 -3.81
C PRO A 255 -17.68 39.75 -4.16
N THR A 256 -16.80 40.65 -3.70
CA THR A 256 -16.79 42.07 -4.07
C THR A 256 -15.94 42.38 -5.32
N LEU A 257 -15.10 41.44 -5.71
CA LEU A 257 -14.28 41.44 -6.92
C LEU A 257 -14.34 40.07 -7.58
N SER A 258 -14.09 40.01 -8.88
CA SER A 258 -14.00 38.71 -9.58
C SER A 258 -13.02 37.77 -8.86
N ALA A 259 -13.46 36.53 -8.62
CA ALA A 259 -12.73 35.52 -7.84
C ALA A 259 -12.89 34.13 -8.42
N THR A 260 -11.84 33.31 -8.31
CA THR A 260 -11.90 31.88 -8.57
C THR A 260 -11.96 31.14 -7.24
N TYR A 261 -12.93 30.25 -7.12
CA TYR A 261 -13.11 29.36 -5.98
C TYR A 261 -12.66 27.97 -6.35
N GLN A 262 -11.76 27.43 -5.54
CA GLN A 262 -11.33 26.02 -5.63
C GLN A 262 -12.04 25.22 -4.55
N VAL A 263 -12.47 24.02 -4.87
CA VAL A 263 -12.98 23.06 -3.90
C VAL A 263 -12.14 21.81 -3.87
N ILE A 264 -11.76 21.37 -2.66
CA ILE A 264 -11.23 20.04 -2.39
C ILE A 264 -12.40 19.15 -2.03
N ILE A 265 -12.55 18.05 -2.75
CA ILE A 265 -13.62 17.07 -2.58
C ILE A 265 -13.00 15.78 -2.10
N SER A 266 -13.46 15.26 -0.96
CA SER A 266 -12.93 14.02 -0.38
C SER A 266 -13.99 12.91 -0.39
N ASP A 267 -13.53 11.68 -0.58
CA ASP A 267 -14.33 10.46 -0.46
C ASP A 267 -14.26 9.87 0.97
N PRO A 268 -15.00 8.79 1.29
CA PRO A 268 -14.95 8.14 2.59
C PRO A 268 -13.60 7.49 2.95
N ASN A 269 -12.74 7.25 1.96
CA ASN A 269 -11.41 6.68 2.16
C ASN A 269 -10.35 7.76 2.42
N GLY A 270 -10.73 9.05 2.36
CA GLY A 270 -9.86 10.20 2.51
C GLY A 270 -9.12 10.61 1.24
N CYS A 271 -9.48 10.02 0.08
CA CYS A 271 -8.92 10.41 -1.21
C CYS A 271 -9.55 11.71 -1.70
N ASN A 272 -8.72 12.59 -2.26
CA ASN A 272 -9.10 13.94 -2.62
C ASN A 272 -8.94 14.21 -4.11
N ASP A 273 -9.82 15.04 -4.65
CA ASP A 273 -9.69 15.66 -5.96
C ASP A 273 -10.12 17.12 -5.88
N THR A 274 -9.74 17.95 -6.86
CA THR A 274 -10.00 19.38 -6.85
C THR A 274 -10.69 19.83 -8.11
N ALA A 275 -11.56 20.83 -7.97
CA ALA A 275 -12.16 21.52 -9.10
C ALA A 275 -12.25 23.03 -8.82
N GLU A 276 -12.37 23.84 -9.88
CA GLU A 276 -12.40 25.31 -9.79
C GLU A 276 -13.58 25.88 -10.54
N VAL A 277 -14.14 26.97 -10.02
CA VAL A 277 -15.19 27.75 -10.64
C VAL A 277 -14.91 29.24 -10.47
N SER A 278 -15.08 30.01 -11.54
CA SER A 278 -14.87 31.47 -11.54
C SER A 278 -16.19 32.23 -11.44
N VAL A 279 -16.24 33.20 -10.54
CA VAL A 279 -17.31 34.18 -10.42
C VAL A 279 -16.78 35.55 -10.87
N THR A 280 -17.28 36.03 -12.00
CA THR A 280 -16.93 37.35 -12.55
C THR A 280 -17.89 38.39 -12.01
N ILE A 281 -17.39 39.48 -11.49
CA ILE A 281 -18.20 40.64 -11.06
C ILE A 281 -18.31 41.63 -12.20
N GLN A 282 -19.55 41.97 -12.55
CA GLN A 282 -19.90 43.03 -13.51
C GLN A 282 -20.29 44.30 -12.71
N ASP A 283 -19.63 45.40 -13.04
CA ASP A 283 -20.02 46.71 -12.51
C ASP A 283 -21.45 47.09 -12.94
N LEU A 284 -22.13 47.86 -12.11
CA LEU A 284 -23.45 48.39 -12.45
C LEU A 284 -23.35 49.41 -13.61
N PRO A 285 -24.33 49.42 -14.52
CA PRO A 285 -24.35 50.43 -15.61
C PRO A 285 -24.49 51.85 -15.03
N THR A 286 -23.81 52.80 -15.68
CA THR A 286 -23.94 54.22 -15.34
C THR A 286 -25.17 54.79 -16.02
N ILE A 287 -26.33 54.63 -15.39
CA ILE A 287 -27.60 55.18 -15.91
C ILE A 287 -27.65 56.67 -15.64
N ASN A 288 -28.08 57.45 -16.68
CA ASN A 288 -28.29 58.88 -16.58
C ASN A 288 -29.67 59.24 -17.13
N ALA A 289 -30.51 59.83 -16.35
CA ALA A 289 -31.89 60.24 -16.66
C ALA A 289 -31.97 61.53 -17.48
N GLY A 290 -30.84 62.19 -17.70
CA GLY A 290 -30.76 63.50 -18.31
C GLY A 290 -30.86 64.65 -17.30
N VAL A 291 -30.90 65.90 -17.79
CA VAL A 291 -30.99 67.09 -16.94
C VAL A 291 -32.46 67.41 -16.62
N ASP A 292 -32.69 67.98 -15.46
CA ASP A 292 -33.97 68.47 -15.01
C ASP A 292 -34.59 69.45 -16.08
N GLN A 293 -35.89 69.32 -16.29
CA GLN A 293 -36.61 70.10 -17.28
C GLN A 293 -37.59 71.08 -16.61
N THR A 294 -37.89 72.18 -17.29
CA THR A 294 -38.92 73.15 -16.88
C THR A 294 -39.88 73.40 -18.06
N ILE A 295 -41.14 73.20 -17.83
CA ILE A 295 -42.20 73.38 -18.83
C ILE A 295 -43.34 74.24 -18.26
N CYS A 296 -44.20 74.77 -19.11
CA CYS A 296 -45.49 75.35 -18.70
C CYS A 296 -46.56 74.27 -18.56
N VAL A 297 -47.60 74.51 -17.79
CA VAL A 297 -48.70 73.60 -17.71
C VAL A 297 -49.30 73.33 -19.09
N ASN A 298 -49.62 72.02 -19.41
CA ASN A 298 -50.02 71.43 -20.68
C ASN A 298 -48.92 71.39 -21.78
N ASP A 299 -47.67 71.78 -21.50
CA ASP A 299 -46.55 71.56 -22.39
C ASP A 299 -46.03 70.12 -22.25
N THR A 300 -45.23 69.73 -23.28
CA THR A 300 -44.61 68.40 -23.33
C THR A 300 -43.07 68.59 -23.40
N THR A 301 -42.33 67.78 -22.71
CA THR A 301 -40.87 67.71 -22.83
C THR A 301 -40.41 66.29 -23.16
N GLN A 302 -39.26 66.15 -23.74
CA GLN A 302 -38.66 64.82 -24.00
C GLN A 302 -37.59 64.54 -22.91
N LEU A 303 -37.76 63.40 -22.21
CA LEU A 303 -36.76 62.86 -21.33
C LEU A 303 -35.74 62.12 -22.15
N ASN A 304 -34.47 61.99 -21.66
CA ASN A 304 -33.35 61.41 -22.41
C ASN A 304 -32.49 60.58 -21.47
N ALA A 305 -32.78 59.28 -21.35
CA ALA A 305 -31.93 58.37 -20.61
C ALA A 305 -30.80 57.81 -21.48
N SER A 306 -29.68 57.51 -20.83
CA SER A 306 -28.50 56.90 -21.48
C SER A 306 -27.82 55.94 -20.48
N GLY A 307 -26.86 55.14 -20.98
CA GLY A 307 -26.01 54.23 -20.19
C GLY A 307 -26.55 52.80 -20.01
N GLY A 308 -27.79 52.53 -20.47
CA GLY A 308 -28.40 51.20 -20.44
C GLY A 308 -28.69 50.61 -21.82
N VAL A 309 -29.03 49.34 -21.90
CA VAL A 309 -29.55 48.64 -23.09
C VAL A 309 -31.05 48.60 -23.07
N THR A 310 -31.65 48.52 -21.88
CA THR A 310 -33.10 48.59 -21.65
C THR A 310 -33.40 49.61 -20.57
N TYR A 311 -34.62 50.17 -20.58
CA TYR A 311 -35.06 51.21 -19.66
C TYR A 311 -36.47 50.96 -19.19
N VAL A 312 -36.78 51.34 -17.96
CA VAL A 312 -38.09 51.34 -17.35
C VAL A 312 -38.26 52.64 -16.54
N TRP A 313 -39.26 53.49 -16.94
CA TRP A 313 -39.56 54.74 -16.26
C TRP A 313 -40.73 54.61 -15.29
N THR A 314 -40.62 55.26 -14.16
CA THR A 314 -41.68 55.37 -13.14
C THR A 314 -41.76 56.78 -12.60
N PRO A 315 -42.94 57.34 -12.29
CA PRO A 315 -44.27 56.78 -12.56
C PRO A 315 -44.59 56.71 -14.05
N ALA A 316 -45.53 55.84 -14.44
CA ALA A 316 -45.98 55.67 -15.84
C ALA A 316 -46.89 56.81 -16.33
N ASN A 317 -47.48 57.55 -15.39
CA ASN A 317 -48.42 58.59 -15.71
C ASN A 317 -47.76 59.76 -16.44
N SER A 318 -48.46 60.29 -17.47
CA SER A 318 -47.98 61.43 -18.24
C SER A 318 -46.69 61.14 -19.00
N LEU A 319 -46.47 59.86 -19.41
CA LEU A 319 -45.37 59.45 -20.30
C LEU A 319 -45.95 58.83 -21.59
N SER A 320 -45.26 59.06 -22.72
CA SER A 320 -45.61 58.43 -24.02
C SER A 320 -45.35 56.94 -24.03
N ALA A 321 -44.32 56.50 -23.32
CA ALA A 321 -43.94 55.10 -23.12
C ALA A 321 -43.06 55.01 -21.85
N THR A 322 -43.03 53.82 -21.22
CA THR A 322 -42.20 53.57 -20.01
C THR A 322 -40.95 52.74 -20.28
N ASN A 323 -40.81 52.19 -21.50
CA ASN A 323 -39.78 51.19 -21.83
C ASN A 323 -38.82 51.65 -22.98
N ILE A 324 -38.74 52.96 -23.19
CA ILE A 324 -37.82 53.55 -24.18
C ILE A 324 -36.86 54.55 -23.51
N ALA A 325 -35.72 54.82 -24.15
CA ALA A 325 -34.71 55.71 -23.56
C ALA A 325 -35.24 57.17 -23.48
N ASN A 326 -36.07 57.60 -24.42
CA ASN A 326 -36.45 59.02 -24.61
C ASN A 326 -37.96 59.20 -24.79
N PRO A 327 -38.76 58.93 -23.73
CA PRO A 327 -40.20 59.21 -23.79
C PRO A 327 -40.51 60.70 -23.72
N PHE A 328 -41.69 61.08 -24.23
CA PHE A 328 -42.26 62.39 -23.95
C PHE A 328 -42.98 62.37 -22.61
N ALA A 329 -42.84 63.47 -21.84
CA ALA A 329 -43.52 63.67 -20.56
C ALA A 329 -44.37 64.93 -20.61
N TRP A 330 -45.60 64.87 -20.01
CA TRP A 330 -46.57 66.01 -19.92
C TRP A 330 -47.28 66.03 -18.56
N PRO A 331 -46.48 66.10 -17.47
CA PRO A 331 -47.10 66.11 -16.14
C PRO A 331 -47.95 67.39 -15.91
N ALA A 332 -49.08 67.30 -15.18
CA ALA A 332 -49.90 68.42 -14.82
C ALA A 332 -49.26 69.26 -13.69
N ASP A 333 -48.51 68.64 -12.79
CA ASP A 333 -47.80 69.24 -11.68
C ASP A 333 -46.32 68.81 -11.74
N SER A 334 -45.44 69.57 -11.08
CA SER A 334 -44.02 69.22 -10.99
C SER A 334 -43.83 67.78 -10.49
N SER A 335 -43.16 66.96 -11.25
CA SER A 335 -43.04 65.52 -11.04
C SER A 335 -41.59 65.04 -11.20
N SER A 336 -41.22 64.03 -10.39
CA SER A 336 -39.92 63.32 -10.50
C SER A 336 -40.14 61.98 -11.25
N TYR A 337 -39.35 61.70 -12.26
CA TYR A 337 -39.33 60.43 -13.01
C TYR A 337 -38.04 59.72 -12.70
N VAL A 338 -38.15 58.45 -12.28
CA VAL A 338 -37.01 57.54 -12.05
C VAL A 338 -36.91 56.63 -13.29
N VAL A 339 -35.73 56.58 -13.89
CA VAL A 339 -35.43 55.57 -14.89
C VAL A 339 -34.55 54.48 -14.28
N THR A 340 -34.96 53.23 -14.42
CA THR A 340 -34.16 52.06 -14.17
C THR A 340 -33.66 51.54 -15.48
N GLY A 341 -32.36 51.52 -15.71
CA GLY A 341 -31.74 50.97 -16.90
C GLY A 341 -30.98 49.69 -16.56
N ALA A 342 -30.97 48.74 -17.53
CA ALA A 342 -30.20 47.52 -17.41
C ALA A 342 -29.13 47.44 -18.53
N ASP A 343 -27.98 46.81 -18.23
CA ASP A 343 -26.99 46.45 -19.20
C ASP A 343 -27.33 45.13 -19.95
N ALA A 344 -26.45 44.63 -20.82
CA ALA A 344 -26.65 43.40 -21.60
C ALA A 344 -26.67 42.12 -20.77
N ILE A 345 -26.13 42.16 -19.53
CA ILE A 345 -26.06 41.02 -18.59
C ILE A 345 -27.29 41.05 -17.68
N GLY A 346 -27.95 42.20 -17.55
CA GLY A 346 -29.11 42.42 -16.72
C GLY A 346 -28.83 43.15 -15.41
N CYS A 347 -27.62 43.70 -15.22
CA CYS A 347 -27.30 44.54 -14.10
C CYS A 347 -28.08 45.86 -14.20
N VAL A 348 -28.74 46.25 -13.09
CA VAL A 348 -29.64 47.41 -13.11
C VAL A 348 -29.12 48.54 -12.22
N PHE A 349 -29.36 49.76 -12.66
CA PHE A 349 -29.12 50.96 -11.87
C PHE A 349 -30.24 51.99 -12.19
N SER A 350 -30.45 52.94 -11.29
CA SER A 350 -31.51 53.95 -11.48
C SER A 350 -30.99 55.36 -11.30
N ASP A 351 -31.57 56.30 -12.07
CA ASP A 351 -31.34 57.72 -11.90
C ASP A 351 -32.66 58.48 -11.99
N THR A 352 -32.70 59.73 -11.60
CA THR A 352 -33.91 60.50 -11.47
C THR A 352 -33.79 61.86 -12.19
N VAL A 353 -34.83 62.26 -12.89
CA VAL A 353 -34.98 63.56 -13.51
C VAL A 353 -36.26 64.22 -13.03
N ASN A 354 -36.21 65.53 -12.76
CA ASN A 354 -37.34 66.33 -12.36
C ASN A 354 -37.85 67.15 -13.55
N VAL A 355 -39.20 67.18 -13.67
CA VAL A 355 -39.92 68.08 -14.60
C VAL A 355 -40.68 69.08 -13.77
N PHE A 356 -40.22 70.31 -13.75
CA PHE A 356 -40.85 71.40 -13.05
C PHE A 356 -41.93 72.04 -13.95
N VAL A 357 -43.18 72.20 -13.47
CA VAL A 357 -44.28 72.76 -14.23
C VAL A 357 -44.63 74.11 -13.64
N ASN A 358 -44.48 75.14 -14.47
CA ASN A 358 -44.86 76.49 -14.14
C ASN A 358 -46.31 76.81 -14.56
N PRO A 359 -47.11 77.54 -13.77
CA PRO A 359 -48.36 77.95 -14.15
C PRO A 359 -48.34 78.94 -15.32
N LEU A 360 -49.36 78.99 -16.15
CA LEU A 360 -49.44 79.99 -17.20
C LEU A 360 -49.65 81.36 -16.58
N PRO A 361 -49.07 82.40 -17.15
CA PRO A 361 -49.43 83.75 -16.70
C PRO A 361 -50.88 84.10 -16.97
N VAL A 362 -51.48 84.79 -16.03
CA VAL A 362 -52.80 85.33 -16.27
C VAL A 362 -52.71 86.51 -17.23
N ALA A 363 -53.13 86.30 -18.48
CA ALA A 363 -53.19 87.37 -19.46
C ALA A 363 -54.45 88.18 -19.24
N ASP A 364 -54.27 89.46 -18.97
CA ASP A 364 -55.37 90.48 -18.91
C ASP A 364 -55.11 91.54 -20.01
N ALA A 365 -56.01 91.61 -20.96
CA ALA A 365 -55.99 92.60 -22.06
C ALA A 365 -56.55 93.96 -21.69
N GLY A 366 -57.06 94.09 -20.44
CA GLY A 366 -57.72 95.28 -19.98
C GLY A 366 -59.15 95.35 -20.50
N VAL A 367 -59.87 96.43 -20.20
CA VAL A 367 -61.24 96.65 -20.65
C VAL A 367 -61.25 97.16 -22.07
N ASP A 368 -62.25 96.74 -22.87
CA ASP A 368 -62.47 97.19 -24.26
C ASP A 368 -62.59 98.74 -24.28
N ALA A 369 -61.77 99.36 -25.15
CA ALA A 369 -61.75 100.78 -25.30
C ALA A 369 -62.44 101.12 -26.69
N TRP A 370 -63.36 102.06 -26.60
CA TRP A 370 -64.04 102.59 -27.81
C TRP A 370 -63.38 103.90 -28.24
N ILE A 371 -63.07 104.01 -29.46
CA ILE A 371 -62.63 105.26 -30.06
C ILE A 371 -63.64 105.75 -31.14
N CYS A 372 -63.89 107.03 -31.16
CA CYS A 372 -64.72 107.66 -32.24
C CYS A 372 -63.92 107.93 -33.45
#